data_c78b0df273a8d1e38472304f3699f60b
#
_entry.id   c78b0df273a8d1e38472304f3699f60b
#
_cell.length_a   1.000
_cell.length_b   1.000
_cell.length_c   1.000
_cell.angle_alpha   90.00
_cell.angle_beta   90.00
_cell.angle_gamma   90.00
#
_symmetry.space_group_name_H-M   'P 1'
#
loop_
_entity.id
_entity.type
_entity.pdbx_description
1 polymer ?
#
loop_
_entity_poly.entity_id
_entity_poly.type
_entity_poly.pdbx_seq_one_letter_code
_entity_poly.pdbx_strand_id
1 'polypeptide(L)'
;MEGSRFQTLIAAEFTDVDQLCENARHWDLSFRPLAAPAGSGALARMLQGRARRIDYSYARFLVGLDQRGAPPAGKYTFTIPGSSLGQLWWRGQTTGAQDILVFSPSSELASFSGPDFEVHLISVTPEDLAAYAERRGLEVPAKARLPSVFKLPVAHLRRARGVLAGLGAGPSPFAFCDLDILAEDLVCSWLSQAGLRPRRTDPSASGRVVDAFLERVSEGDVRDLRISDLCVAGNISRRALELTFRERFGVSPSAFLKRMRLCQAYRDLTVASSIDRTVGDVMDKVGLTHVGRFAQEYRSLFGELPSHTLAQ
;
A
#
# COMPACT_ATOMS: atom_id res chain seq x y z
N MET A 1 8.19 -18.06 -32.27
CA MET A 1 9.03 -17.50 -31.17
C MET A 1 8.62 -16.06 -30.81
N GLU A 2 7.31 -15.77 -30.76
CA GLU A 2 6.77 -14.40 -30.54
C GLU A 2 6.34 -14.10 -29.09
N GLY A 3 6.49 -15.01 -28.17
CA GLY A 3 5.96 -14.89 -26.80
C GLY A 3 6.95 -14.50 -25.71
N SER A 4 8.12 -13.94 -26.03
CA SER A 4 9.24 -13.82 -25.07
C SER A 4 9.62 -12.38 -24.69
N ARG A 5 8.83 -11.36 -25.00
CA ARG A 5 9.16 -9.96 -24.66
C ARG A 5 8.30 -9.43 -23.53
N PHE A 6 8.87 -8.54 -22.70
CA PHE A 6 8.09 -7.76 -21.74
C PHE A 6 7.23 -6.75 -22.50
N GLN A 7 5.93 -6.85 -22.34
CA GLN A 7 4.98 -5.92 -22.89
C GLN A 7 4.68 -4.85 -21.86
N THR A 8 5.17 -3.64 -22.07
CA THR A 8 4.78 -2.49 -21.24
C THR A 8 3.33 -2.13 -21.52
N LEU A 9 2.52 -2.07 -20.48
CA LEU A 9 1.13 -1.65 -20.51
C LEU A 9 0.97 -0.18 -20.10
N ILE A 10 1.74 0.25 -19.11
CA ILE A 10 1.78 1.62 -18.59
C ILE A 10 3.22 1.94 -18.19
N ALA A 11 3.64 3.16 -18.50
CA ALA A 11 4.85 3.78 -17.97
C ALA A 11 4.57 5.28 -17.88
N ALA A 12 4.20 5.77 -16.68
CA ALA A 12 3.72 7.14 -16.51
C ALA A 12 4.05 7.72 -15.12
N GLU A 13 4.09 9.04 -15.07
CA GLU A 13 4.05 9.82 -13.84
C GLU A 13 2.65 10.42 -13.68
N PHE A 14 2.16 10.44 -12.44
CA PHE A 14 0.83 10.93 -12.08
C PHE A 14 0.96 12.10 -11.12
N THR A 15 0.22 13.15 -11.37
CA THR A 15 0.06 14.30 -10.46
C THR A 15 -1.25 14.24 -9.69
N ASP A 16 -2.14 13.33 -10.08
CA ASP A 16 -3.45 13.09 -9.53
C ASP A 16 -3.58 11.61 -9.12
N VAL A 17 -4.13 11.35 -7.94
CA VAL A 17 -4.26 10.00 -7.40
C VAL A 17 -5.42 9.23 -8.02
N ASP A 18 -6.49 9.91 -8.45
CA ASP A 18 -7.63 9.26 -9.07
C ASP A 18 -7.22 8.77 -10.48
N GLN A 19 -6.49 9.59 -11.25
CA GLN A 19 -5.88 9.15 -12.51
C GLN A 19 -4.94 7.96 -12.32
N LEU A 20 -4.15 7.93 -11.25
CA LEU A 20 -3.30 6.79 -10.92
C LEU A 20 -4.15 5.53 -10.72
N CYS A 21 -5.22 5.61 -9.91
CA CYS A 21 -6.10 4.49 -9.61
C CYS A 21 -6.83 3.98 -10.86
N GLU A 22 -7.36 4.86 -11.70
CA GLU A 22 -8.06 4.52 -12.94
C GLU A 22 -7.15 3.84 -13.97
N ASN A 23 -5.88 4.24 -14.03
CA ASN A 23 -4.91 3.69 -14.97
C ASN A 23 -4.25 2.40 -14.51
N ALA A 24 -4.32 2.05 -13.22
CA ALA A 24 -3.71 0.82 -12.69
C ALA A 24 -4.43 -0.42 -13.24
N ARG A 25 -3.82 -1.08 -14.23
CA ARG A 25 -4.40 -2.25 -14.91
C ARG A 25 -4.53 -3.44 -13.97
N HIS A 26 -5.71 -4.08 -13.98
CA HIS A 26 -6.04 -5.26 -13.19
C HIS A 26 -6.14 -5.06 -11.68
N TRP A 27 -5.87 -3.86 -11.17
CA TRP A 27 -6.07 -3.47 -9.78
C TRP A 27 -7.38 -2.71 -9.64
N ASP A 28 -8.08 -2.95 -8.56
CA ASP A 28 -9.18 -2.10 -8.11
C ASP A 28 -8.64 -1.24 -6.97
N LEU A 29 -8.36 0.02 -7.23
CA LEU A 29 -7.66 0.91 -6.30
C LEU A 29 -8.53 2.11 -5.93
N SER A 30 -8.47 2.46 -4.64
CA SER A 30 -9.00 3.70 -4.09
C SER A 30 -7.98 4.25 -3.10
N PHE A 31 -7.10 5.12 -3.56
CA PHE A 31 -6.06 5.73 -2.76
C PHE A 31 -6.45 7.14 -2.33
N ARG A 32 -5.90 7.57 -1.20
CA ARG A 32 -6.08 8.94 -0.70
C ARG A 32 -4.75 9.48 -0.19
N PRO A 33 -4.36 10.69 -0.62
CA PRO A 33 -3.10 11.28 -0.20
C PRO A 33 -3.16 11.70 1.28
N LEU A 34 -2.09 11.42 2.00
CA LEU A 34 -1.89 11.88 3.38
C LEU A 34 -1.26 13.27 3.44
N ALA A 35 -0.80 13.77 2.31
CA ALA A 35 -0.27 15.12 2.13
C ALA A 35 -0.57 15.62 0.72
N ALA A 36 -0.79 16.91 0.58
CA ALA A 36 -0.77 17.53 -0.74
C ALA A 36 0.64 17.35 -1.34
N PRO A 37 0.72 17.09 -2.66
CA PRO A 37 2.01 17.08 -3.36
C PRO A 37 2.68 18.47 -3.21
N ALA A 38 4.00 18.48 -3.15
CA ALA A 38 4.75 19.75 -3.11
C ALA A 38 4.69 20.41 -4.49
N GLY A 39 3.87 21.44 -4.63
CA GLY A 39 3.69 22.18 -5.89
C GLY A 39 2.96 21.34 -6.97
N SER A 40 3.30 21.58 -8.23
CA SER A 40 2.79 20.83 -9.41
C SER A 40 3.56 19.55 -9.70
N GLY A 41 4.29 19.01 -8.71
CA GLY A 41 5.14 17.84 -8.88
C GLY A 41 4.36 16.52 -9.00
N ALA A 42 5.02 15.48 -9.52
CA ALA A 42 4.49 14.14 -9.57
C ALA A 42 4.15 13.62 -8.17
N LEU A 43 3.01 12.98 -8.04
CA LEU A 43 2.56 12.28 -6.83
C LEU A 43 3.05 10.84 -6.82
N ALA A 44 3.08 10.21 -7.99
CA ALA A 44 3.49 8.83 -8.15
C ALA A 44 4.11 8.57 -9.53
N ARG A 45 4.94 7.53 -9.59
CA ARG A 45 5.44 6.91 -10.82
C ARG A 45 4.97 5.48 -10.87
N MET A 46 4.51 5.02 -12.02
CA MET A 46 4.06 3.65 -12.23
C MET A 46 4.63 3.08 -13.54
N LEU A 47 5.05 1.82 -13.45
CA LEU A 47 5.35 0.96 -14.59
C LEU A 47 4.54 -0.33 -14.43
N GLN A 48 3.75 -0.68 -15.39
CA GLN A 48 3.09 -1.99 -15.45
C GLN A 48 3.39 -2.67 -16.77
N GLY A 49 3.52 -3.98 -16.71
CA GLY A 49 3.73 -4.78 -17.89
C GLY A 49 3.48 -6.26 -17.64
N ARG A 50 3.61 -7.03 -18.70
CA ARG A 50 3.42 -8.47 -18.68
C ARG A 50 4.58 -9.17 -19.38
N ALA A 51 5.06 -10.24 -18.77
CA ALA A 51 6.00 -11.17 -19.35
C ALA A 51 5.38 -12.57 -19.36
N ARG A 52 5.00 -13.10 -20.52
CA ARG A 52 4.24 -14.34 -20.62
C ARG A 52 2.96 -14.32 -19.77
N ARG A 53 2.97 -15.03 -18.63
CA ARG A 53 1.84 -15.14 -17.68
C ARG A 53 2.02 -14.30 -16.42
N ILE A 54 3.20 -13.69 -16.25
CA ILE A 54 3.53 -12.90 -15.09
C ILE A 54 3.14 -11.46 -15.33
N ASP A 55 2.28 -10.90 -14.48
CA ASP A 55 2.06 -9.48 -14.45
C ASP A 55 3.06 -8.84 -13.47
N TYR A 56 3.69 -7.79 -13.92
CA TYR A 56 4.60 -6.99 -13.12
C TYR A 56 4.07 -5.57 -12.98
N SER A 57 4.17 -5.04 -11.77
CA SER A 57 3.89 -3.63 -11.51
C SER A 57 4.99 -3.06 -10.62
N TYR A 58 5.38 -1.85 -10.93
CA TYR A 58 6.23 -1.00 -10.13
C TYR A 58 5.49 0.27 -9.80
N ALA A 59 5.58 0.72 -8.55
CA ALA A 59 5.08 2.02 -8.16
C ALA A 59 6.04 2.68 -7.16
N ARG A 60 6.20 4.00 -7.31
CA ARG A 60 6.87 4.85 -6.33
C ARG A 60 5.93 6.00 -5.99
N PHE A 61 5.55 6.09 -4.72
CA PHE A 61 4.65 7.11 -4.21
C PHE A 61 5.47 8.17 -3.49
N LEU A 62 5.49 9.38 -4.03
CA LEU A 62 6.29 10.49 -3.50
C LEU A 62 5.63 11.15 -2.27
N VAL A 63 4.35 10.87 -2.05
CA VAL A 63 3.59 11.29 -0.87
C VAL A 63 3.09 10.06 -0.11
N GLY A 64 2.79 10.23 1.19
CA GLY A 64 2.13 9.19 1.96
C GLY A 64 0.70 8.96 1.46
N LEU A 65 0.24 7.71 1.45
CA LEU A 65 -1.08 7.30 0.97
C LEU A 65 -1.83 6.44 1.99
N ASP A 66 -3.14 6.66 2.12
CA ASP A 66 -4.10 5.65 2.57
C ASP A 66 -4.51 4.83 1.34
N GLN A 67 -4.18 3.55 1.35
CA GLN A 67 -4.31 2.67 0.19
C GLN A 67 -5.41 1.64 0.46
N ARG A 68 -6.44 1.65 -0.37
CA ARG A 68 -7.54 0.69 -0.34
C ARG A 68 -7.73 0.07 -1.71
N GLY A 69 -8.34 -1.12 -1.75
CA GLY A 69 -8.66 -1.77 -2.99
C GLY A 69 -8.47 -3.27 -2.99
N ALA A 70 -8.28 -3.83 -4.18
CA ALA A 70 -8.05 -5.25 -4.40
C ALA A 70 -6.90 -5.50 -5.39
N PRO A 71 -6.08 -6.54 -5.16
CA PRO A 71 -5.06 -6.98 -6.10
C PRO A 71 -5.71 -7.63 -7.34
N PRO A 72 -4.91 -7.93 -8.39
CA PRO A 72 -5.41 -8.61 -9.59
C PRO A 72 -6.20 -9.87 -9.26
N ALA A 73 -7.46 -9.91 -9.70
CA ALA A 73 -8.36 -11.00 -9.44
C ALA A 73 -7.81 -12.35 -9.94
N GLY A 74 -7.99 -13.40 -9.17
CA GLY A 74 -7.57 -14.75 -9.55
C GLY A 74 -6.06 -15.01 -9.45
N LYS A 75 -5.24 -14.06 -8.99
CA LYS A 75 -3.78 -14.20 -8.91
C LYS A 75 -3.24 -14.09 -7.48
N TYR A 76 -2.09 -14.71 -7.26
CA TYR A 76 -1.25 -14.43 -6.10
C TYR A 76 -0.29 -13.31 -6.44
N THR A 77 -0.25 -12.26 -5.62
CA THR A 77 0.63 -11.10 -5.83
C THR A 77 1.66 -11.00 -4.71
N PHE A 78 2.93 -11.04 -5.07
CA PHE A 78 4.07 -10.87 -4.18
C PHE A 78 4.53 -9.42 -4.24
N THR A 79 4.61 -8.79 -3.07
CA THR A 79 4.97 -7.37 -2.92
C THR A 79 6.37 -7.24 -2.37
N ILE A 80 7.29 -6.80 -3.20
CA ILE A 80 8.72 -6.65 -2.87
C ILE A 80 8.97 -5.17 -2.59
N PRO A 81 9.34 -4.78 -1.36
CA PRO A 81 9.67 -3.38 -1.07
C PRO A 81 10.93 -2.96 -1.84
N GLY A 82 10.90 -1.76 -2.40
CA GLY A 82 12.04 -1.17 -3.08
C GLY A 82 13.18 -0.78 -2.14
N SER A 83 14.08 0.05 -2.63
CA SER A 83 15.23 0.55 -1.87
C SER A 83 14.96 1.89 -1.18
N SER A 84 13.83 2.51 -1.42
CA SER A 84 13.44 3.80 -0.85
C SER A 84 13.22 3.72 0.67
N LEU A 85 13.24 4.88 1.32
CA LEU A 85 13.09 5.00 2.78
C LEU A 85 11.64 4.91 3.25
N GLY A 86 10.66 4.95 2.33
CA GLY A 86 9.25 4.90 2.66
C GLY A 86 8.86 3.59 3.33
N GLN A 87 8.04 3.71 4.38
CA GLN A 87 7.55 2.54 5.13
C GLN A 87 6.12 2.22 4.75
N LEU A 88 5.77 0.95 4.85
CA LEU A 88 4.41 0.45 4.67
C LEU A 88 3.90 -0.14 5.99
N TRP A 89 2.71 0.28 6.37
CA TRP A 89 1.91 -0.40 7.39
C TRP A 89 0.83 -1.24 6.70
N TRP A 90 0.70 -2.50 7.10
CA TRP A 90 -0.23 -3.43 6.50
C TRP A 90 -0.78 -4.41 7.55
N ARG A 91 -2.12 -4.53 7.64
CA ARG A 91 -2.84 -5.44 8.55
C ARG A 91 -2.33 -5.40 9.99
N GLY A 92 -2.22 -4.21 10.57
CA GLY A 92 -1.79 -4.03 11.97
C GLY A 92 -0.29 -4.18 12.20
N GLN A 93 0.54 -4.22 11.15
CA GLN A 93 1.98 -4.39 11.28
C GLN A 93 2.76 -3.43 10.38
N THR A 94 3.86 -2.91 10.89
CA THR A 94 4.85 -2.23 10.06
C THR A 94 5.69 -3.28 9.33
N THR A 95 5.82 -3.13 8.03
CA THR A 95 6.64 -4.04 7.22
C THR A 95 8.10 -3.62 7.27
N GLY A 96 9.00 -4.60 7.40
CA GLY A 96 10.44 -4.39 7.29
C GLY A 96 10.94 -4.53 5.86
N ALA A 97 12.18 -4.13 5.62
CA ALA A 97 12.79 -4.16 4.29
C ALA A 97 12.94 -5.58 3.67
N GLN A 98 12.79 -6.63 4.48
CA GLN A 98 12.86 -8.03 4.04
C GLN A 98 11.50 -8.72 3.99
N ASP A 99 10.42 -8.02 4.39
CA ASP A 99 9.09 -8.60 4.44
C ASP A 99 8.46 -8.54 3.04
N ILE A 100 8.16 -9.71 2.51
CA ILE A 100 7.40 -9.88 1.28
C ILE A 100 5.96 -10.13 1.66
N LEU A 101 5.07 -9.22 1.23
CA LEU A 101 3.64 -9.40 1.43
C LEU A 101 3.07 -10.26 0.31
N VAL A 102 2.11 -11.13 0.65
CA VAL A 102 1.43 -11.97 -0.33
C VAL A 102 -0.06 -11.71 -0.27
N PHE A 103 -0.58 -11.21 -1.36
CA PHE A 103 -2.02 -11.13 -1.60
C PHE A 103 -2.50 -12.42 -2.25
N SER A 104 -3.45 -13.09 -1.65
CA SER A 104 -4.15 -14.21 -2.27
C SER A 104 -5.24 -13.68 -3.23
N PRO A 105 -5.78 -14.51 -4.13
CA PRO A 105 -6.79 -14.10 -5.14
C PRO A 105 -8.03 -13.38 -4.63
N SER A 106 -8.33 -13.48 -3.33
CA SER A 106 -9.47 -12.83 -2.70
C SER A 106 -9.06 -11.90 -1.55
N SER A 107 -7.83 -11.41 -1.56
CA SER A 107 -7.35 -10.47 -0.55
C SER A 107 -7.84 -9.06 -0.82
N GLU A 108 -7.93 -8.27 0.24
CA GLU A 108 -8.14 -6.83 0.17
C GLU A 108 -6.83 -6.10 0.46
N LEU A 109 -6.63 -4.98 -0.22
CA LEU A 109 -5.58 -4.02 0.08
C LEU A 109 -6.12 -3.03 1.11
N ALA A 110 -5.51 -2.99 2.28
CA ALA A 110 -5.75 -1.98 3.31
C ALA A 110 -4.42 -1.66 3.97
N SER A 111 -3.80 -0.56 3.55
CA SER A 111 -2.47 -0.17 4.00
C SER A 111 -2.30 1.35 4.07
N PHE A 112 -1.26 1.76 4.78
CA PHE A 112 -0.78 3.14 4.77
C PHE A 112 0.70 3.12 4.38
N SER A 113 1.08 3.99 3.45
CA SER A 113 2.50 4.19 3.13
C SER A 113 2.97 5.58 3.57
N GLY A 114 4.23 5.66 3.97
CA GLY A 114 4.93 6.91 4.14
C GLY A 114 5.25 7.56 2.79
N PRO A 115 5.78 8.80 2.78
CA PRO A 115 6.30 9.40 1.57
C PRO A 115 7.53 8.62 1.07
N ASP A 116 7.78 8.74 -0.24
CA ASP A 116 8.88 8.05 -0.93
C ASP A 116 8.86 6.53 -0.75
N PHE A 117 7.67 5.94 -0.79
CA PHE A 117 7.48 4.49 -0.74
C PHE A 117 7.58 3.89 -2.14
N GLU A 118 8.45 2.90 -2.27
CA GLU A 118 8.73 2.20 -3.52
C GLU A 118 8.38 0.71 -3.38
N VAL A 119 7.71 0.17 -4.39
CA VAL A 119 7.23 -1.21 -4.38
C VAL A 119 7.25 -1.84 -5.77
N HIS A 120 7.64 -3.11 -5.81
CA HIS A 120 7.51 -3.98 -6.96
C HIS A 120 6.52 -5.09 -6.66
N LEU A 121 5.68 -5.43 -7.62
CA LEU A 121 4.63 -6.42 -7.47
C LEU A 121 4.74 -7.43 -8.62
N ILE A 122 4.73 -8.70 -8.26
CA ILE A 122 4.76 -9.82 -9.20
C ILE A 122 3.52 -10.65 -8.95
N SER A 123 2.67 -10.77 -9.99
CA SER A 123 1.43 -11.53 -9.90
C SER A 123 1.50 -12.76 -10.78
N VAL A 124 1.19 -13.93 -10.19
CA VAL A 124 1.19 -15.24 -10.84
C VAL A 124 -0.16 -15.92 -10.68
N THR A 125 -0.54 -16.76 -11.64
CA THR A 125 -1.77 -17.54 -11.53
C THR A 125 -1.58 -18.72 -10.57
N PRO A 126 -2.68 -19.31 -10.04
CA PRO A 126 -2.60 -20.55 -9.25
C PRO A 126 -1.95 -21.71 -10.02
N GLU A 127 -2.17 -21.78 -11.33
CA GLU A 127 -1.61 -22.81 -12.20
C GLU A 127 -0.08 -22.67 -12.32
N ASP A 128 0.40 -21.44 -12.52
CA ASP A 128 1.84 -21.15 -12.60
C ASP A 128 2.51 -21.39 -11.23
N LEU A 129 1.84 -21.01 -10.14
CA LEU A 129 2.29 -21.29 -8.77
C LEU A 129 2.43 -22.81 -8.55
N ALA A 130 1.45 -23.61 -8.95
CA ALA A 130 1.49 -25.07 -8.85
C ALA A 130 2.63 -25.65 -9.69
N ALA A 131 2.83 -25.15 -10.92
CA ALA A 131 3.92 -25.59 -11.79
C ALA A 131 5.30 -25.25 -11.22
N TYR A 132 5.47 -24.09 -10.57
CA TYR A 132 6.71 -23.74 -9.85
C TYR A 132 6.97 -24.66 -8.66
N ALA A 133 5.93 -24.97 -7.88
CA ALA A 133 6.03 -25.86 -6.74
C ALA A 133 6.44 -27.29 -7.20
N GLU A 134 5.78 -27.80 -8.23
CA GLU A 134 6.06 -29.13 -8.78
C GLU A 134 7.52 -29.27 -9.27
N ARG A 135 8.04 -28.28 -10.00
CA ARG A 135 9.45 -28.28 -10.46
C ARG A 135 10.47 -28.37 -9.32
N ARG A 136 10.11 -27.90 -8.13
CA ARG A 136 10.96 -27.92 -6.94
C ARG A 136 10.59 -29.02 -5.94
N GLY A 137 9.63 -29.89 -6.27
CA GLY A 137 9.17 -30.98 -5.40
C GLY A 137 8.49 -30.46 -4.12
N LEU A 138 7.84 -29.30 -4.19
CA LEU A 138 7.13 -28.68 -3.07
C LEU A 138 5.63 -28.94 -3.20
N GLU A 139 4.98 -29.19 -2.06
CA GLU A 139 3.52 -29.24 -2.00
C GLU A 139 2.95 -27.83 -1.79
N VAL A 140 1.82 -27.54 -2.44
CA VAL A 140 1.05 -26.32 -2.19
C VAL A 140 0.09 -26.58 -1.03
N PRO A 141 0.34 -26.03 0.17
CA PRO A 141 -0.53 -26.26 1.31
C PRO A 141 -1.92 -25.66 1.11
N ALA A 142 -2.91 -26.12 1.88
CA ALA A 142 -4.21 -25.48 1.93
C ALA A 142 -4.07 -23.95 2.23
N LYS A 143 -4.88 -23.11 1.58
CA LYS A 143 -4.84 -21.64 1.66
C LYS A 143 -4.70 -21.10 3.09
N ALA A 144 -5.36 -21.74 4.06
CA ALA A 144 -5.33 -21.34 5.48
C ALA A 144 -3.94 -21.49 6.14
N ARG A 145 -3.01 -22.21 5.53
CA ARG A 145 -1.65 -22.43 6.05
C ARG A 145 -0.60 -21.55 5.37
N LEU A 146 -0.98 -20.80 4.35
CA LEU A 146 -0.07 -19.94 3.61
C LEU A 146 0.11 -18.61 4.34
N PRO A 147 1.36 -18.20 4.66
CA PRO A 147 1.58 -16.93 5.33
C PRO A 147 1.28 -15.74 4.40
N SER A 148 0.64 -14.72 4.93
CA SER A 148 0.43 -13.46 4.20
C SER A 148 1.67 -12.55 4.18
N VAL A 149 2.67 -12.87 5.00
CA VAL A 149 3.98 -12.21 5.04
C VAL A 149 5.05 -13.28 5.23
N PHE A 150 6.11 -13.21 4.46
CA PHE A 150 7.30 -14.04 4.67
C PHE A 150 8.57 -13.22 4.52
N LYS A 151 9.69 -13.73 5.02
CA LYS A 151 10.97 -13.05 4.92
C LYS A 151 11.81 -13.61 3.79
N LEU A 152 12.28 -12.73 2.93
CA LEU A 152 13.26 -13.10 1.91
C LEU A 152 14.67 -12.84 2.48
N PRO A 153 15.61 -13.82 2.40
CA PRO A 153 16.99 -13.61 2.80
C PRO A 153 17.62 -12.42 2.07
N VAL A 154 18.49 -11.65 2.75
CA VAL A 154 19.08 -10.42 2.21
C VAL A 154 19.74 -10.61 0.84
N ALA A 155 20.43 -11.75 0.63
CA ALA A 155 21.07 -12.05 -0.64
C ALA A 155 20.03 -12.21 -1.78
N HIS A 156 18.93 -12.92 -1.51
CA HIS A 156 17.84 -13.11 -2.48
C HIS A 156 17.10 -11.80 -2.76
N LEU A 157 16.85 -11.00 -1.72
CA LEU A 157 16.24 -9.69 -1.88
C LEU A 157 17.11 -8.74 -2.72
N ARG A 158 18.43 -8.74 -2.50
CA ARG A 158 19.38 -7.95 -3.30
C ARG A 158 19.34 -8.37 -4.76
N ARG A 159 19.35 -9.68 -5.03
CA ARG A 159 19.24 -10.22 -6.39
C ARG A 159 17.90 -9.83 -7.02
N ALA A 160 16.78 -10.00 -6.30
CA ALA A 160 15.46 -9.60 -6.76
C ALA A 160 15.41 -8.13 -7.15
N ARG A 161 15.90 -7.23 -6.29
CA ARG A 161 15.96 -5.79 -6.58
C ARG A 161 16.86 -5.47 -7.79
N GLY A 162 17.96 -6.18 -7.97
CA GLY A 162 18.82 -6.03 -9.15
C GLY A 162 18.12 -6.37 -10.45
N VAL A 163 17.36 -7.49 -10.48
CA VAL A 163 16.54 -7.88 -11.62
C VAL A 163 15.45 -6.83 -11.90
N LEU A 164 14.75 -6.38 -10.86
CA LEU A 164 13.62 -5.46 -10.97
C LEU A 164 14.06 -4.04 -11.38
N ALA A 165 15.21 -3.58 -10.90
CA ALA A 165 15.79 -2.30 -11.34
C ALA A 165 16.11 -2.30 -12.84
N GLY A 166 16.53 -3.43 -13.40
CA GLY A 166 16.77 -3.60 -14.83
C GLY A 166 15.50 -3.45 -15.68
N LEU A 167 14.32 -3.80 -15.13
CA LEU A 167 13.05 -3.63 -15.84
C LEU A 167 12.65 -2.15 -16.00
N GLY A 168 13.03 -1.31 -15.03
CA GLY A 168 12.78 0.13 -15.06
C GLY A 168 13.70 0.92 -15.99
N ALA A 169 14.87 0.35 -16.34
CA ALA A 169 15.87 1.01 -17.19
C ALA A 169 15.63 0.84 -18.70
N GLY A 170 14.61 0.05 -19.09
CA GLY A 170 14.23 -0.21 -20.48
C GLY A 170 14.13 -1.71 -20.81
N PRO A 171 13.49 -2.07 -21.94
CA PRO A 171 13.25 -3.47 -22.27
C PRO A 171 14.54 -4.19 -22.63
N SER A 172 15.12 -4.90 -21.67
CA SER A 172 16.19 -5.85 -21.93
C SER A 172 15.60 -7.18 -22.41
N PRO A 173 16.10 -7.80 -23.49
CA PRO A 173 15.61 -9.10 -23.94
C PRO A 173 15.82 -10.23 -22.92
N PHE A 174 16.69 -10.04 -21.93
CA PHE A 174 16.96 -11.02 -20.87
C PHE A 174 16.08 -10.83 -19.63
N ALA A 175 15.35 -9.70 -19.49
CA ALA A 175 14.51 -9.39 -18.36
C ALA A 175 13.39 -10.42 -18.10
N PHE A 176 13.03 -11.24 -19.09
CA PHE A 176 11.97 -12.25 -19.00
C PHE A 176 12.39 -13.51 -18.27
N CYS A 177 13.53 -14.05 -18.64
CA CYS A 177 14.06 -15.25 -17.98
C CYS A 177 14.29 -14.93 -16.51
N ASP A 178 14.77 -13.72 -16.24
CA ASP A 178 15.03 -13.26 -14.88
C ASP A 178 13.73 -13.10 -14.07
N LEU A 179 12.64 -12.59 -14.70
CA LEU A 179 11.37 -12.42 -14.01
C LEU A 179 10.69 -13.76 -13.70
N ASP A 180 10.74 -14.75 -14.63
CA ASP A 180 10.21 -16.09 -14.40
C ASP A 180 10.97 -16.83 -13.28
N ILE A 181 12.31 -16.74 -13.31
CA ILE A 181 13.17 -17.28 -12.25
C ILE A 181 12.88 -16.62 -10.91
N LEU A 182 12.71 -15.28 -10.91
CA LEU A 182 12.39 -14.54 -9.69
C LEU A 182 11.02 -14.92 -9.14
N ALA A 183 10.01 -15.07 -9.99
CA ALA A 183 8.68 -15.52 -9.58
C ALA A 183 8.73 -16.92 -8.97
N GLU A 184 9.46 -17.85 -9.58
CA GLU A 184 9.68 -19.19 -9.04
C GLU A 184 10.39 -19.15 -7.69
N ASP A 185 11.47 -18.37 -7.55
CA ASP A 185 12.22 -18.23 -6.30
C ASP A 185 11.33 -17.64 -5.17
N LEU A 186 10.47 -16.66 -5.48
CA LEU A 186 9.52 -16.10 -4.53
C LEU A 186 8.49 -17.14 -4.07
N VAL A 187 7.87 -17.84 -5.01
CA VAL A 187 6.89 -18.91 -4.73
C VAL A 187 7.51 -19.99 -3.85
N CYS A 188 8.69 -20.49 -4.23
CA CYS A 188 9.36 -21.57 -3.49
C CYS A 188 9.79 -21.11 -2.08
N SER A 189 10.31 -19.88 -1.96
CA SER A 189 10.67 -19.31 -0.65
C SER A 189 9.44 -19.14 0.24
N TRP A 190 8.31 -18.75 -0.34
CA TRP A 190 7.05 -18.61 0.37
C TRP A 190 6.48 -19.94 0.85
N LEU A 191 6.42 -20.95 -0.04
CA LEU A 191 5.93 -22.29 0.28
C LEU A 191 6.79 -22.98 1.34
N SER A 192 8.11 -22.80 1.28
CA SER A 192 9.04 -23.35 2.28
C SER A 192 8.82 -22.76 3.69
N GLN A 193 8.17 -21.62 3.81
CA GLN A 193 7.83 -21.00 5.09
C GLN A 193 6.36 -21.24 5.49
N ALA A 194 5.61 -22.04 4.72
CA ALA A 194 4.24 -22.41 5.06
C ALA A 194 4.20 -23.14 6.41
N GLY A 195 3.32 -22.70 7.30
CA GLY A 195 3.20 -23.26 8.65
C GLY A 195 4.20 -22.68 9.68
N LEU A 196 5.19 -21.92 9.26
CA LEU A 196 6.04 -21.17 10.17
C LEU A 196 5.30 -19.88 10.61
N ARG A 197 5.18 -19.67 11.92
CA ARG A 197 4.69 -18.37 12.41
C ARG A 197 5.74 -17.29 12.12
N PRO A 198 5.38 -16.16 11.49
CA PRO A 198 6.32 -15.09 11.28
C PRO A 198 6.88 -14.64 12.63
N ARG A 199 8.21 -14.59 12.74
CA ARG A 199 8.87 -14.06 13.94
C ARG A 199 8.65 -12.56 13.95
N ARG A 200 7.73 -12.07 14.79
CA ARG A 200 7.53 -10.63 15.00
C ARG A 200 8.84 -10.05 15.50
N THR A 201 9.43 -9.14 14.75
CA THR A 201 10.39 -8.18 15.32
C THR A 201 9.58 -7.35 16.32
N ASP A 202 9.96 -7.40 17.59
CA ASP A 202 9.19 -6.72 18.63
C ASP A 202 9.27 -5.20 18.39
N PRO A 203 8.17 -4.55 17.98
CA PRO A 203 8.20 -3.13 17.69
C PRO A 203 8.45 -2.36 19.00
N SER A 204 9.10 -1.20 18.94
CA SER A 204 9.23 -0.29 20.08
C SER A 204 7.85 -0.01 20.71
N ALA A 205 7.82 0.40 21.97
CA ALA A 205 6.55 0.73 22.63
C ALA A 205 5.74 1.77 21.82
N SER A 206 6.41 2.80 21.31
CA SER A 206 5.78 3.79 20.41
C SER A 206 5.35 3.20 19.07
N GLY A 207 6.09 2.22 18.56
CA GLY A 207 5.72 1.47 17.35
C GLY A 207 4.41 0.70 17.54
N ARG A 208 4.25 -0.04 18.63
CA ARG A 208 3.00 -0.76 18.95
C ARG A 208 1.80 0.17 19.09
N VAL A 209 2.00 1.34 19.71
CA VAL A 209 0.94 2.36 19.83
C VAL A 209 0.51 2.89 18.47
N VAL A 210 1.46 3.15 17.58
CA VAL A 210 1.16 3.58 16.20
C VAL A 210 0.42 2.47 15.44
N ASP A 211 0.83 1.22 15.58
CA ASP A 211 0.16 0.09 14.91
C ASP A 211 -1.30 -0.06 15.39
N ALA A 212 -1.54 -0.02 16.70
CA ALA A 212 -2.90 -0.06 17.27
C ALA A 212 -3.75 1.16 16.86
N PHE A 213 -3.15 2.33 16.74
CA PHE A 213 -3.82 3.52 16.22
C PHE A 213 -4.26 3.34 14.76
N LEU A 214 -3.35 2.83 13.92
CA LEU A 214 -3.65 2.61 12.50
C LEU A 214 -4.73 1.55 12.29
N GLU A 215 -4.77 0.51 13.13
CA GLU A 215 -5.81 -0.49 13.14
C GLU A 215 -7.19 0.13 13.39
N ARG A 216 -7.32 0.96 14.44
CA ARG A 216 -8.56 1.69 14.70
C ARG A 216 -8.96 2.65 13.58
N VAL A 217 -7.98 3.34 12.99
CA VAL A 217 -8.23 4.21 11.83
C VAL A 217 -8.74 3.39 10.63
N SER A 218 -8.20 2.19 10.40
CA SER A 218 -8.65 1.33 9.28
C SER A 218 -10.05 0.76 9.50
N GLU A 219 -10.48 0.59 10.74
CA GLU A 219 -11.86 0.21 11.11
C GLU A 219 -12.86 1.38 10.94
N GLY A 220 -12.37 2.59 10.65
CA GLY A 220 -13.20 3.79 10.47
C GLY A 220 -13.45 4.57 11.77
N ASP A 221 -12.86 4.16 12.88
CA ASP A 221 -12.97 4.83 14.19
C ASP A 221 -12.01 6.03 14.25
N VAL A 222 -12.38 7.14 13.61
CA VAL A 222 -11.55 8.36 13.57
C VAL A 222 -12.12 9.50 14.42
N ARG A 223 -13.41 9.47 14.76
CA ARG A 223 -14.11 10.55 15.44
C ARG A 223 -13.54 10.82 16.82
N ASP A 224 -13.52 9.79 17.65
CA ASP A 224 -13.20 9.89 19.07
C ASP A 224 -11.73 9.64 19.39
N LEU A 225 -10.90 9.38 18.35
CA LEU A 225 -9.47 9.22 18.52
C LEU A 225 -8.78 10.52 18.95
N ARG A 226 -8.08 10.47 20.08
CA ARG A 226 -7.24 11.57 20.59
C ARG A 226 -5.80 11.12 20.76
N ILE A 227 -4.88 11.98 20.38
CA ILE A 227 -3.44 11.71 20.52
C ILE A 227 -3.01 11.56 21.98
N SER A 228 -3.66 12.30 22.90
CA SER A 228 -3.45 12.14 24.35
C SER A 228 -3.74 10.73 24.84
N ASP A 229 -4.85 10.14 24.36
CA ASP A 229 -5.31 8.84 24.84
C ASP A 229 -4.38 7.73 24.37
N LEU A 230 -3.77 7.90 23.18
CA LEU A 230 -2.74 6.99 22.67
C LEU A 230 -1.47 7.03 23.56
N CYS A 231 -1.05 8.21 23.98
CA CYS A 231 0.10 8.34 24.87
C CYS A 231 -0.15 7.69 26.23
N VAL A 232 -1.35 7.88 26.79
CA VAL A 232 -1.75 7.29 28.07
C VAL A 232 -1.84 5.76 27.95
N ALA A 233 -2.58 5.26 26.97
CA ALA A 233 -2.79 3.82 26.76
C ALA A 233 -1.48 3.07 26.49
N GLY A 234 -0.56 3.68 25.78
CA GLY A 234 0.74 3.10 25.46
C GLY A 234 1.85 3.36 26.48
N ASN A 235 1.57 4.14 27.53
CA ASN A 235 2.56 4.62 28.49
C ASN A 235 3.83 5.19 27.81
N ILE A 236 3.61 6.06 26.80
CA ILE A 236 4.68 6.69 26.03
C ILE A 236 4.57 8.22 26.07
N SER A 237 5.70 8.90 25.96
CA SER A 237 5.71 10.35 25.88
C SER A 237 5.19 10.83 24.53
N ARG A 238 4.55 12.00 24.50
CA ARG A 238 4.12 12.67 23.26
C ARG A 238 5.28 12.85 22.28
N ARG A 239 6.47 13.14 22.78
CA ARG A 239 7.69 13.29 21.97
C ARG A 239 8.08 12.00 21.27
N ALA A 240 8.01 10.85 21.96
CA ALA A 240 8.29 9.55 21.37
C ALA A 240 7.28 9.21 20.26
N LEU A 241 5.99 9.49 20.50
CA LEU A 241 4.95 9.31 19.51
C LEU A 241 5.17 10.22 18.28
N GLU A 242 5.48 11.50 18.48
CA GLU A 242 5.76 12.44 17.39
C GLU A 242 6.97 12.01 16.55
N LEU A 243 8.03 11.52 17.19
CA LEU A 243 9.21 11.04 16.48
C LEU A 243 8.85 9.84 15.60
N THR A 244 8.15 8.85 16.16
CA THR A 244 7.73 7.65 15.42
C THR A 244 6.81 7.99 14.24
N PHE A 245 5.87 8.95 14.40
CA PHE A 245 5.03 9.38 13.28
C PHE A 245 5.81 10.12 12.20
N ARG A 246 6.77 10.97 12.57
CA ARG A 246 7.63 11.67 11.60
C ARG A 246 8.53 10.70 10.84
N GLU A 247 9.09 9.71 11.54
CA GLU A 247 9.92 8.68 10.91
C GLU A 247 9.12 7.81 9.94
N ARG A 248 7.88 7.42 10.30
CA ARG A 248 7.05 6.53 9.48
C ARG A 248 6.29 7.24 8.36
N PHE A 249 5.76 8.42 8.64
CA PHE A 249 4.79 9.10 7.76
C PHE A 249 5.22 10.50 7.33
N GLY A 250 6.37 11.01 7.80
CA GLY A 250 6.84 12.36 7.51
C GLY A 250 6.03 13.48 8.16
N VAL A 251 5.01 13.16 8.98
CA VAL A 251 4.08 14.12 9.57
C VAL A 251 3.90 13.90 11.07
N SER A 252 3.37 14.91 11.80
CA SER A 252 3.02 14.73 13.21
C SER A 252 1.76 13.86 13.38
N PRO A 253 1.56 13.24 14.56
CA PRO A 253 0.36 12.43 14.86
C PRO A 253 -0.94 13.22 14.64
N SER A 254 -0.98 14.48 15.06
CA SER A 254 -2.16 15.35 14.91
C SER A 254 -2.45 15.66 13.44
N ALA A 255 -1.40 15.91 12.64
CA ALA A 255 -1.56 16.14 11.21
C ALA A 255 -2.03 14.85 10.50
N PHE A 256 -1.49 13.69 10.88
CA PHE A 256 -1.90 12.41 10.35
C PHE A 256 -3.39 12.14 10.67
N LEU A 257 -3.80 12.21 11.94
CA LEU A 257 -5.19 11.99 12.35
C LEU A 257 -6.15 12.93 11.61
N LYS A 258 -5.77 14.21 11.47
CA LYS A 258 -6.58 15.16 10.72
C LYS A 258 -6.75 14.75 9.26
N ARG A 259 -5.68 14.29 8.61
CA ARG A 259 -5.76 13.79 7.23
C ARG A 259 -6.63 12.56 7.13
N MET A 260 -6.55 11.64 8.09
CA MET A 260 -7.43 10.47 8.12
C MET A 260 -8.91 10.87 8.25
N ARG A 261 -9.22 11.88 9.05
CA ARG A 261 -10.58 12.44 9.13
C ARG A 261 -11.02 13.06 7.80
N LEU A 262 -10.15 13.79 7.12
CA LEU A 262 -10.44 14.34 5.80
C LEU A 262 -10.64 13.22 4.75
N CYS A 263 -9.81 12.17 4.77
CA CYS A 263 -9.98 11.02 3.89
C CYS A 263 -11.28 10.26 4.17
N GLN A 264 -11.67 10.12 5.44
CA GLN A 264 -12.96 9.53 5.79
C GLN A 264 -14.12 10.41 5.33
N ALA A 265 -14.02 11.73 5.52
CA ALA A 265 -15.03 12.67 5.02
C ALA A 265 -15.17 12.59 3.49
N TYR A 266 -14.07 12.49 2.76
CA TYR A 266 -14.12 12.30 1.30
C TYR A 266 -14.89 11.03 0.92
N ARG A 267 -14.57 9.89 1.53
CA ARG A 267 -15.29 8.62 1.29
C ARG A 267 -16.79 8.74 1.61
N ASP A 268 -17.09 9.35 2.75
CA ASP A 268 -18.50 9.52 3.18
C ASP A 268 -19.27 10.46 2.25
N LEU A 269 -18.64 11.51 1.73
CA LEU A 269 -19.25 12.44 0.75
C LEU A 269 -19.43 11.81 -0.63
N THR A 270 -18.49 10.99 -1.08
CA THR A 270 -18.60 10.29 -2.38
C THR A 270 -19.73 9.26 -2.41
N VAL A 271 -20.05 8.66 -1.26
CA VAL A 271 -21.14 7.66 -1.15
C VAL A 271 -22.47 8.31 -0.73
N ALA A 272 -22.45 9.54 -0.22
CA ALA A 272 -23.64 10.23 0.26
C ALA A 272 -24.46 10.79 -0.91
N SER A 273 -25.78 10.69 -0.81
CA SER A 273 -26.69 11.50 -1.64
C SER A 273 -26.84 12.89 -1.02
N SER A 274 -26.79 13.93 -1.83
CA SER A 274 -27.05 15.31 -1.40
C SER A 274 -28.45 15.53 -0.84
N ILE A 275 -29.36 14.60 -1.01
CA ILE A 275 -30.73 14.62 -0.48
C ILE A 275 -30.73 14.17 0.98
N ASP A 276 -29.87 13.23 1.36
CA ASP A 276 -29.90 12.55 2.65
C ASP A 276 -28.89 13.10 3.67
N ARG A 277 -27.84 13.79 3.23
CA ARG A 277 -26.77 14.25 4.11
C ARG A 277 -26.21 15.61 3.66
N THR A 278 -25.80 16.38 4.63
CA THR A 278 -25.09 17.64 4.40
C THR A 278 -23.60 17.47 4.64
N VAL A 279 -22.80 18.40 4.10
CA VAL A 279 -21.36 18.50 4.40
C VAL A 279 -21.12 18.63 5.92
N GLY A 280 -22.02 19.33 6.63
CA GLY A 280 -21.95 19.48 8.09
C GLY A 280 -22.09 18.15 8.82
N ASP A 281 -23.04 17.32 8.42
CA ASP A 281 -23.27 15.98 9.03
C ASP A 281 -22.04 15.08 8.87
N VAL A 282 -21.41 15.11 7.69
CA VAL A 282 -20.20 14.34 7.43
C VAL A 282 -19.01 14.88 8.24
N MET A 283 -18.89 16.22 8.34
CA MET A 283 -17.84 16.84 9.14
C MET A 283 -17.96 16.46 10.63
N ASP A 284 -19.16 16.51 11.19
CA ASP A 284 -19.44 16.12 12.58
C ASP A 284 -19.18 14.64 12.83
N LYS A 285 -19.54 13.78 11.86
CA LYS A 285 -19.29 12.33 11.92
C LYS A 285 -17.80 12.01 12.04
N VAL A 286 -16.94 12.76 11.39
CA VAL A 286 -15.49 12.53 11.44
C VAL A 286 -14.78 13.34 12.55
N GLY A 287 -15.52 14.07 13.37
CA GLY A 287 -14.98 14.83 14.50
C GLY A 287 -14.19 16.10 14.11
N LEU A 288 -14.63 16.78 13.05
CA LEU A 288 -14.13 18.09 12.62
C LEU A 288 -15.19 19.17 12.95
N THR A 289 -14.77 20.27 13.58
CA THR A 289 -15.72 21.25 14.16
C THR A 289 -15.73 22.62 13.49
N HIS A 290 -14.74 22.93 12.63
CA HIS A 290 -14.60 24.25 12.05
C HIS A 290 -14.79 24.23 10.53
N VAL A 291 -15.99 24.58 10.07
CA VAL A 291 -16.43 24.48 8.65
C VAL A 291 -15.48 25.18 7.67
N GLY A 292 -15.11 26.43 7.93
CA GLY A 292 -14.23 27.18 7.00
C GLY A 292 -12.84 26.59 6.88
N ARG A 293 -12.29 26.12 8.00
CA ARG A 293 -10.98 25.45 8.02
C ARG A 293 -11.04 24.06 7.37
N PHE A 294 -12.13 23.33 7.62
CA PHE A 294 -12.38 22.05 6.97
C PHE A 294 -12.41 22.19 5.44
N ALA A 295 -13.20 23.12 4.92
CA ALA A 295 -13.31 23.33 3.47
C ALA A 295 -11.97 23.72 2.82
N GLN A 296 -11.18 24.58 3.49
CA GLN A 296 -9.86 24.96 3.00
C GLN A 296 -8.87 23.80 3.00
N GLU A 297 -8.81 23.02 4.08
CA GLU A 297 -7.92 21.87 4.23
C GLU A 297 -8.33 20.73 3.30
N TYR A 298 -9.63 20.50 3.12
CA TYR A 298 -10.19 19.54 2.18
C TYR A 298 -9.79 19.90 0.75
N ARG A 299 -10.02 21.16 0.34
CA ARG A 299 -9.62 21.65 -0.98
C ARG A 299 -8.11 21.55 -1.21
N SER A 300 -7.31 21.83 -0.19
CA SER A 300 -5.84 21.69 -0.28
C SER A 300 -5.41 20.25 -0.49
N LEU A 301 -6.17 19.27 0.01
CA LEU A 301 -5.82 17.85 -0.06
C LEU A 301 -6.37 17.17 -1.32
N PHE A 302 -7.60 17.49 -1.73
CA PHE A 302 -8.33 16.82 -2.80
C PHE A 302 -8.52 17.66 -4.07
N GLY A 303 -8.11 18.93 -4.06
CA GLY A 303 -8.24 19.86 -5.20
C GLY A 303 -9.62 20.48 -5.38
N GLU A 304 -10.65 19.98 -4.68
CA GLU A 304 -12.04 20.40 -4.79
C GLU A 304 -12.68 20.74 -3.43
N LEU A 305 -13.83 21.38 -3.43
CA LEU A 305 -14.58 21.66 -2.21
C LEU A 305 -15.44 20.45 -1.79
N PRO A 306 -15.69 20.27 -0.46
CA PRO A 306 -16.56 19.19 0.02
C PRO A 306 -17.95 19.19 -0.61
N SER A 307 -18.50 20.38 -0.90
CA SER A 307 -19.80 20.52 -1.57
C SER A 307 -19.79 20.05 -3.03
N HIS A 308 -18.65 20.12 -3.70
CA HIS A 308 -18.52 19.58 -5.06
C HIS A 308 -18.48 18.06 -5.05
N THR A 309 -17.74 17.46 -4.11
CA THR A 309 -17.72 16.00 -3.95
C THR A 309 -19.12 15.44 -3.63
N LEU A 310 -19.90 16.15 -2.78
CA LEU A 310 -21.26 15.73 -2.42
C LEU A 310 -22.25 15.85 -3.58
N ALA A 311 -21.98 16.72 -4.56
CA ALA A 311 -22.87 16.96 -5.69
C ALA A 311 -22.63 16.03 -6.88
N GLN A 312 -21.60 15.21 -6.84
CA GLN A 312 -21.27 14.19 -7.87
C GLN A 312 -22.07 12.91 -7.64
#